data_bd7409fb77f52ffb69b7148e194e3aef
#
_entry.id   bd7409fb77f52ffb69b7148e194e3aef
#
_cell.length_a   1.000
_cell.length_b   1.000
_cell.length_c   1.000
_cell.angle_alpha   90.00
_cell.angle_beta   90.00
_cell.angle_gamma   90.00
#
_symmetry.space_group_name_H-M   'P 1'
#
loop_
_entity.id
_entity.type
_entity.pdbx_description
1 polymer ?
#
loop_
_entity_poly.entity_id
_entity_poly.type
_entity_poly.pdbx_seq_one_letter_code
_entity_poly.pdbx_strand_id
1 'polypeptide(L)'
;RSAQEMKHMENMSSLLQGGSPGEYQRPDLKSGREAVAAPGEQPWEMIMDKKHFKLWRRPIEGTHLYQYRVFGSYTDVTPRQFFNVQLDTEYRKKWDSLVIKLDVIERDLATGSEVIHWVTHFPYPMYSRDYVYVRRYRVDKENNLMVLVSRAVEHPSVPEDPEYVRVRTYESQMVIRPHKTFDENGFDYLLTYSDNPQTVFPRYCVSWMVSSGMPDFLEKLHTAALKAKKMEIEVRDYLSAKPLESGGGEGKASMAAAEHKGDGSCSPAQLEYA
;
A
#
# COMPACT_ATOMS: atom_id res chain seq x y z
N ARG A 1 4.88 -19.67 -1.64
CA ARG A 1 4.33 -18.31 -1.43
C ARG A 1 4.87 -17.32 -2.45
N SER A 2 6.19 -17.20 -2.64
CA SER A 2 6.78 -16.23 -3.57
C SER A 2 6.36 -16.43 -5.03
N ALA A 3 6.20 -17.68 -5.50
CA ALA A 3 5.77 -17.96 -6.86
C ALA A 3 4.33 -17.50 -7.12
N GLN A 4 3.46 -17.61 -6.14
CA GLN A 4 2.07 -17.17 -6.24
C GLN A 4 1.97 -15.63 -6.24
N GLU A 5 2.79 -14.97 -5.44
CA GLU A 5 2.90 -13.51 -5.40
C GLU A 5 3.47 -12.95 -6.71
N MET A 6 4.50 -13.61 -7.25
CA MET A 6 5.07 -13.23 -8.55
C MET A 6 4.06 -13.38 -9.69
N LYS A 7 3.33 -14.48 -9.72
CA LYS A 7 2.27 -14.69 -10.71
C LYS A 7 1.17 -13.63 -10.60
N HIS A 8 0.85 -13.22 -9.39
CA HIS A 8 -0.12 -12.18 -9.15
C HIS A 8 0.38 -10.81 -9.63
N MET A 9 1.64 -10.48 -9.39
CA MET A 9 2.28 -9.28 -9.92
C MET A 9 2.32 -9.28 -11.46
N GLU A 10 2.61 -10.42 -12.07
CA GLU A 10 2.59 -10.58 -13.53
C GLU A 10 1.18 -10.37 -14.07
N ASN A 11 0.16 -10.90 -13.41
CA ASN A 11 -1.22 -10.70 -13.80
C ASN A 11 -1.63 -9.22 -13.72
N MET A 12 -1.22 -8.50 -12.67
CA MET A 12 -1.49 -7.08 -12.54
C MET A 12 -0.76 -6.27 -13.60
N SER A 13 0.49 -6.60 -13.88
CA SER A 13 1.25 -5.99 -14.99
C SER A 13 0.58 -6.23 -16.33
N SER A 14 0.10 -7.44 -16.58
CA SER A 14 -0.61 -7.80 -17.81
C SER A 14 -1.91 -7.02 -17.97
N LEU A 15 -2.66 -6.84 -16.88
CA LEU A 15 -3.89 -6.05 -16.89
C LEU A 15 -3.64 -4.59 -17.28
N LEU A 16 -2.54 -4.01 -16.83
CA LEU A 16 -2.19 -2.63 -17.19
C LEU A 16 -1.62 -2.49 -18.61
N GLN A 17 -1.08 -3.55 -19.19
CA GLN A 17 -0.53 -3.57 -20.53
C GLN A 17 -1.57 -3.93 -21.61
N GLY A 18 -2.54 -4.77 -21.27
CA GLY A 18 -3.53 -5.30 -22.19
C GLY A 18 -4.62 -4.33 -22.61
N GLY A 19 -4.76 -3.20 -21.93
CA GLY A 19 -5.69 -2.14 -22.29
C GLY A 19 -4.99 -0.94 -22.87
N SER A 20 -5.59 -0.31 -23.88
CA SER A 20 -5.18 1.04 -24.24
C SER A 20 -5.33 1.94 -23.00
N PRO A 21 -4.45 2.94 -22.81
CA PRO A 21 -4.56 3.85 -21.66
C PRO A 21 -5.96 4.46 -21.45
N GLY A 22 -6.79 4.41 -22.48
CA GLY A 22 -8.17 4.88 -22.42
C GLY A 22 -9.17 3.85 -21.86
N GLU A 23 -8.90 2.55 -21.95
CA GLU A 23 -9.85 1.52 -21.50
C GLU A 23 -9.78 1.25 -20.00
N TYR A 24 -8.58 1.31 -19.42
CA TYR A 24 -8.43 1.16 -17.97
C TYR A 24 -8.75 2.43 -17.19
N GLN A 25 -8.63 3.58 -17.83
CA GLN A 25 -8.96 4.85 -17.21
C GLN A 25 -10.46 5.08 -17.05
N ARG A 26 -11.27 4.23 -17.70
CA ARG A 26 -12.72 4.34 -17.68
C ARG A 26 -13.36 2.96 -17.57
N PRO A 27 -13.57 2.44 -16.36
CA PRO A 27 -14.81 1.74 -16.18
C PRO A 27 -15.87 2.78 -16.55
N ASP A 28 -16.73 2.45 -17.45
CA ASP A 28 -17.62 3.37 -18.16
C ASP A 28 -18.48 4.21 -17.22
N LEU A 29 -17.90 5.29 -16.71
CA LEU A 29 -18.49 6.17 -15.70
C LEU A 29 -19.57 7.08 -16.29
N LYS A 30 -19.59 7.22 -17.61
CA LYS A 30 -20.57 8.06 -18.29
C LYS A 30 -21.94 7.42 -18.42
N SER A 31 -22.03 6.11 -18.32
CA SER A 31 -23.28 5.40 -18.54
C SER A 31 -23.98 4.96 -17.27
N GLY A 32 -23.38 5.15 -16.08
CA GLY A 32 -23.91 4.57 -14.85
C GLY A 32 -23.97 3.04 -14.93
N ARG A 33 -23.36 2.43 -15.92
CA ARG A 33 -23.26 1.00 -16.05
C ARG A 33 -22.08 0.52 -15.22
N GLU A 34 -22.39 -0.40 -14.35
CA GLU A 34 -21.43 -1.16 -13.59
C GLU A 34 -20.44 -1.81 -14.57
N ALA A 35 -19.15 -1.78 -14.22
CA ALA A 35 -18.15 -2.56 -14.94
C ALA A 35 -18.65 -4.00 -15.02
N VAL A 36 -18.64 -4.60 -16.21
CA VAL A 36 -19.09 -5.98 -16.41
C VAL A 36 -18.19 -6.90 -15.60
N ALA A 37 -18.71 -7.34 -14.45
CA ALA A 37 -18.03 -8.32 -13.62
C ALA A 37 -18.05 -9.68 -14.32
N ALA A 38 -17.02 -10.49 -14.10
CA ALA A 38 -17.05 -11.89 -14.50
C ALA A 38 -18.23 -12.60 -13.83
N PRO A 39 -18.80 -13.65 -14.48
CA PRO A 39 -19.89 -14.40 -13.88
C PRO A 39 -19.55 -14.87 -12.46
N GLY A 40 -20.34 -14.47 -11.47
CA GLY A 40 -20.11 -14.79 -10.05
C GLY A 40 -19.34 -13.75 -9.26
N GLU A 41 -18.78 -12.72 -9.88
CA GLU A 41 -18.16 -11.59 -9.19
C GLU A 41 -19.15 -10.46 -8.95
N GLN A 42 -19.04 -9.81 -7.78
CA GLN A 42 -19.79 -8.60 -7.48
C GLN A 42 -19.23 -7.43 -8.29
N PRO A 43 -20.09 -6.55 -8.85
CA PRO A 43 -19.61 -5.39 -9.60
C PRO A 43 -18.94 -4.36 -8.69
N TRP A 44 -17.97 -3.65 -9.25
CA TRP A 44 -17.36 -2.49 -8.59
C TRP A 44 -18.32 -1.29 -8.62
N GLU A 45 -18.49 -0.67 -7.48
CA GLU A 45 -19.29 0.54 -7.30
C GLU A 45 -18.38 1.74 -7.10
N MET A 46 -18.51 2.77 -7.94
CA MET A 46 -17.76 4.00 -7.72
C MET A 46 -18.39 4.79 -6.58
N ILE A 47 -17.60 5.10 -5.56
CA ILE A 47 -18.02 5.79 -4.35
C ILE A 47 -17.44 7.19 -4.22
N MET A 48 -16.39 7.51 -4.98
CA MET A 48 -15.76 8.82 -4.94
C MET A 48 -15.11 9.12 -6.29
N ASP A 49 -15.35 10.32 -6.79
CA ASP A 49 -14.70 10.85 -7.98
C ASP A 49 -14.11 12.22 -7.64
N LYS A 50 -12.79 12.25 -7.48
CA LYS A 50 -12.04 13.48 -7.19
C LYS A 50 -11.07 13.80 -8.32
N LYS A 51 -10.50 15.00 -8.29
CA LYS A 51 -9.59 15.48 -9.32
C LYS A 51 -8.38 14.57 -9.54
N HIS A 52 -7.80 14.04 -8.47
CA HIS A 52 -6.56 13.27 -8.52
C HIS A 52 -6.74 11.77 -8.41
N PHE A 53 -7.90 11.31 -7.97
CA PHE A 53 -8.18 9.89 -7.85
C PHE A 53 -9.67 9.59 -7.90
N LYS A 54 -9.98 8.33 -8.24
CA LYS A 54 -11.31 7.73 -8.18
C LYS A 54 -11.25 6.51 -7.30
N LEU A 55 -12.29 6.30 -6.51
CA LEU A 55 -12.39 5.21 -5.55
C LEU A 55 -13.61 4.35 -5.86
N TRP A 56 -13.38 3.05 -5.98
CA TRP A 56 -14.42 2.03 -6.13
C TRP A 56 -14.38 1.07 -4.95
N ARG A 57 -15.49 0.42 -4.71
CA ARG A 57 -15.56 -0.71 -3.79
C ARG A 57 -16.40 -1.82 -4.37
N ARG A 58 -16.17 -3.05 -3.88
CA ARG A 58 -17.08 -4.17 -4.08
C ARG A 58 -17.22 -4.95 -2.79
N PRO A 59 -18.42 -5.54 -2.49
CA PRO A 59 -18.62 -6.32 -1.29
C PRO A 59 -17.74 -7.57 -1.27
N ILE A 60 -17.26 -7.92 -0.09
CA ILE A 60 -16.63 -9.22 0.17
C ILE A 60 -17.75 -10.16 0.62
N GLU A 61 -17.99 -11.22 -0.16
CA GLU A 61 -19.05 -12.17 0.07
C GLU A 61 -19.00 -12.75 1.50
N GLY A 62 -20.16 -12.85 2.13
CA GLY A 62 -20.31 -13.35 3.50
C GLY A 62 -19.88 -12.39 4.60
N THR A 63 -19.54 -11.13 4.25
CA THR A 63 -19.17 -10.10 5.21
C THR A 63 -19.91 -8.79 4.93
N HIS A 64 -19.81 -7.83 5.85
CA HIS A 64 -20.27 -6.45 5.63
C HIS A 64 -19.13 -5.54 5.15
N LEU A 65 -18.01 -6.11 4.78
CA LEU A 65 -16.79 -5.41 4.38
C LEU A 65 -16.67 -5.32 2.87
N TYR A 66 -15.72 -4.50 2.42
CA TYR A 66 -15.51 -4.22 1.01
C TYR A 66 -14.03 -4.37 0.64
N GLN A 67 -13.82 -4.76 -0.60
CA GLN A 67 -12.54 -4.56 -1.27
C GLN A 67 -12.59 -3.19 -1.95
N TYR A 68 -11.50 -2.44 -1.87
CA TYR A 68 -11.38 -1.11 -2.43
C TYR A 68 -10.40 -1.10 -3.59
N ARG A 69 -10.67 -0.24 -4.55
CA ARG A 69 -9.78 0.03 -5.67
C ARG A 69 -9.69 1.53 -5.89
N VAL A 70 -8.47 2.04 -5.97
CA VAL A 70 -8.18 3.44 -6.27
C VAL A 70 -7.42 3.52 -7.57
N PHE A 71 -7.89 4.34 -8.47
CA PHE A 71 -7.12 4.77 -9.63
C PHE A 71 -6.82 6.25 -9.49
N GLY A 72 -5.54 6.61 -9.58
CA GLY A 72 -5.11 8.00 -9.44
C GLY A 72 -4.06 8.37 -10.46
N SER A 73 -3.88 9.67 -10.63
CA SER A 73 -2.91 10.24 -11.55
C SER A 73 -2.34 11.52 -10.97
N TYR A 74 -1.03 11.65 -11.00
CA TYR A 74 -0.32 12.88 -10.61
C TYR A 74 0.64 13.30 -11.70
N THR A 75 0.77 14.59 -11.89
CA THR A 75 1.64 15.18 -12.92
C THR A 75 2.77 16.06 -12.36
N ASP A 76 2.83 16.17 -11.04
CA ASP A 76 3.76 17.05 -10.31
C ASP A 76 4.79 16.29 -9.46
N VAL A 77 4.77 14.98 -9.50
CA VAL A 77 5.64 14.08 -8.74
C VAL A 77 6.21 13.02 -9.68
N THR A 78 7.45 12.61 -9.43
CA THR A 78 8.05 11.50 -10.19
C THR A 78 7.57 10.16 -9.64
N PRO A 79 7.47 9.13 -10.49
CA PRO A 79 7.19 7.78 -10.05
C PRO A 79 8.17 7.29 -8.97
N ARG A 80 9.45 7.58 -9.14
CA ARG A 80 10.50 7.21 -8.18
C ARG A 80 10.22 7.79 -6.79
N GLN A 81 9.89 9.07 -6.70
CA GLN A 81 9.62 9.69 -5.41
C GLN A 81 8.36 9.15 -4.73
N PHE A 82 7.30 9.00 -5.50
CA PHE A 82 6.05 8.44 -4.98
C PHE A 82 6.24 7.01 -4.44
N PHE A 83 7.02 6.20 -5.13
CA PHE A 83 7.34 4.84 -4.73
C PHE A 83 8.25 4.79 -3.49
N ASN A 84 9.34 5.55 -3.50
CA ASN A 84 10.29 5.56 -2.40
C ASN A 84 9.68 6.05 -1.08
N VAL A 85 8.82 7.05 -1.15
CA VAL A 85 8.14 7.62 0.03
C VAL A 85 7.25 6.60 0.72
N GLN A 86 6.65 5.69 -0.03
CA GLN A 86 5.84 4.61 0.54
C GLN A 86 6.70 3.53 1.20
N LEU A 87 7.84 3.22 0.61
CA LEU A 87 8.71 2.14 1.06
C LEU A 87 9.59 2.51 2.24
N ASP A 88 9.92 3.78 2.38
CA ASP A 88 10.78 4.26 3.46
C ASP A 88 10.01 4.33 4.78
N THR A 89 10.23 3.35 5.65
CA THR A 89 9.52 3.24 6.93
C THR A 89 9.83 4.39 7.88
N GLU A 90 11.05 4.88 7.90
CA GLU A 90 11.45 6.02 8.76
C GLU A 90 10.79 7.32 8.30
N TYR A 91 10.74 7.56 7.01
CA TYR A 91 10.03 8.71 6.47
C TYR A 91 8.51 8.60 6.65
N ARG A 92 7.96 7.38 6.49
CA ARG A 92 6.54 7.10 6.74
C ARG A 92 6.10 7.53 8.13
N LYS A 93 6.89 7.22 9.14
CA LYS A 93 6.61 7.61 10.53
C LYS A 93 6.53 9.12 10.70
N LYS A 94 7.23 9.89 9.88
CA LYS A 94 7.25 11.36 9.94
C LYS A 94 6.03 12.00 9.28
N TRP A 95 5.58 11.48 8.17
CA TRP A 95 4.48 12.10 7.44
C TRP A 95 3.11 11.49 7.75
N ASP A 96 3.06 10.27 8.21
CA ASP A 96 1.81 9.59 8.56
C ASP A 96 1.56 9.66 10.07
N SER A 97 0.78 10.65 10.47
CA SER A 97 0.50 10.95 11.88
C SER A 97 -0.28 9.85 12.61
N LEU A 98 -0.84 8.90 11.89
CA LEU A 98 -1.59 7.81 12.49
C LEU A 98 -0.71 6.60 12.86
N VAL A 99 0.51 6.50 12.38
CA VAL A 99 1.41 5.40 12.72
C VAL A 99 1.84 5.48 14.18
N ILE A 100 1.55 4.42 14.94
CA ILE A 100 2.08 4.23 16.30
C ILE A 100 3.43 3.55 16.22
N LYS A 101 3.54 2.51 15.39
CA LYS A 101 4.74 1.71 15.23
C LYS A 101 4.82 1.19 13.80
N LEU A 102 6.00 1.18 13.25
CA LEU A 102 6.26 0.65 11.91
C LEU A 102 7.71 0.16 11.84
N ASP A 103 7.90 -1.13 11.99
CA ASP A 103 9.22 -1.74 12.08
C ASP A 103 9.37 -2.89 11.11
N VAL A 104 10.52 -2.95 10.47
CA VAL A 104 10.94 -4.12 9.69
C VAL A 104 11.44 -5.19 10.66
N ILE A 105 10.72 -6.32 10.72
CA ILE A 105 11.00 -7.42 11.65
C ILE A 105 12.02 -8.40 11.04
N GLU A 106 11.88 -8.65 9.75
CA GLU A 106 12.71 -9.61 9.04
C GLU A 106 12.85 -9.23 7.57
N ARG A 107 14.00 -9.49 6.99
CA ARG A 107 14.26 -9.39 5.56
C ARG A 107 14.74 -10.71 5.02
N ASP A 108 14.17 -11.13 3.91
CA ASP A 108 14.69 -12.23 3.13
C ASP A 108 15.59 -11.67 2.01
N LEU A 109 16.89 -11.86 2.17
CA LEU A 109 17.87 -11.34 1.21
C LEU A 109 17.76 -11.99 -0.18
N ALA A 110 17.27 -13.22 -0.23
CA ALA A 110 17.15 -13.96 -1.48
C ALA A 110 15.99 -13.42 -2.35
N THR A 111 14.89 -13.02 -1.73
CA THR A 111 13.67 -12.56 -2.43
C THR A 111 13.46 -11.05 -2.35
N GLY A 112 14.16 -10.36 -1.44
CA GLY A 112 13.90 -8.95 -1.14
C GLY A 112 12.61 -8.70 -0.36
N SER A 113 11.96 -9.75 0.12
CA SER A 113 10.75 -9.63 0.94
C SER A 113 11.07 -9.10 2.33
N GLU A 114 10.23 -8.23 2.83
CA GLU A 114 10.32 -7.69 4.18
C GLU A 114 9.06 -8.04 4.97
N VAL A 115 9.23 -8.47 6.22
CA VAL A 115 8.13 -8.61 7.16
C VAL A 115 8.09 -7.36 8.02
N ILE A 116 6.92 -6.75 8.10
CA ILE A 116 6.72 -5.48 8.79
C ILE A 116 5.66 -5.64 9.87
N HIS A 117 5.93 -5.07 11.03
CA HIS A 117 4.96 -4.86 12.08
C HIS A 117 4.53 -3.40 12.08
N TRP A 118 3.24 -3.19 11.86
CA TRP A 118 2.62 -1.90 11.75
C TRP A 118 1.49 -1.77 12.76
N VAL A 119 1.55 -0.75 13.60
CA VAL A 119 0.52 -0.42 14.57
C VAL A 119 -0.06 0.94 14.23
N THR A 120 -1.37 1.01 14.13
CA THR A 120 -2.08 2.19 13.64
C THR A 120 -3.26 2.55 14.54
N HIS A 121 -3.46 3.85 14.74
CA HIS A 121 -4.66 4.35 15.41
C HIS A 121 -5.90 4.16 14.55
N PHE A 122 -7.00 3.86 15.22
CA PHE A 122 -8.33 3.90 14.63
C PHE A 122 -9.16 4.99 15.32
N PRO A 123 -10.26 5.44 14.70
CA PRO A 123 -11.11 6.47 15.30
C PRO A 123 -11.62 6.04 16.69
N TYR A 124 -11.58 6.97 17.65
CA TYR A 124 -12.16 6.73 18.97
C TYR A 124 -13.64 6.31 18.85
N PRO A 125 -14.17 5.37 19.61
CA PRO A 125 -13.54 4.71 20.76
C PRO A 125 -12.87 3.36 20.45
N MET A 126 -12.47 3.10 19.22
CA MET A 126 -11.89 1.82 18.84
C MET A 126 -10.44 1.68 19.28
N TYR A 127 -10.09 0.47 19.66
CA TYR A 127 -8.69 0.12 19.90
C TYR A 127 -7.87 0.25 18.63
N SER A 128 -6.60 0.58 18.80
CA SER A 128 -5.63 0.55 17.72
C SER A 128 -5.51 -0.85 17.12
N ARG A 129 -5.20 -0.92 15.85
CA ARG A 129 -5.00 -2.17 15.11
C ARG A 129 -3.52 -2.40 14.88
N ASP A 130 -3.12 -3.66 14.86
CA ASP A 130 -1.79 -4.02 14.40
C ASP A 130 -1.86 -5.02 13.25
N TYR A 131 -0.86 -4.90 12.40
CA TYR A 131 -0.68 -5.71 11.21
C TYR A 131 0.72 -6.31 11.23
N VAL A 132 0.82 -7.57 10.90
CA VAL A 132 2.07 -8.21 10.54
C VAL A 132 1.92 -8.64 9.09
N TYR A 133 2.73 -8.09 8.23
CA TYR A 133 2.60 -8.36 6.80
C TYR A 133 3.95 -8.50 6.12
N VAL A 134 3.98 -9.30 5.07
CA VAL A 134 5.12 -9.36 4.15
C VAL A 134 4.89 -8.35 3.03
N ARG A 135 5.92 -7.60 2.74
CA ARG A 135 5.97 -6.63 1.66
C ARG A 135 7.04 -7.01 0.65
N ARG A 136 6.70 -6.90 -0.61
CA ARG A 136 7.63 -7.12 -1.70
C ARG A 136 7.37 -6.12 -2.81
N TYR A 137 8.42 -5.61 -3.41
CA TYR A 137 8.32 -4.71 -4.55
C TYR A 137 9.16 -5.20 -5.73
N ARG A 138 8.76 -4.77 -6.90
CA ARG A 138 9.47 -5.03 -8.15
C ARG A 138 9.43 -3.79 -9.04
N VAL A 139 10.56 -3.47 -9.63
CA VAL A 139 10.67 -2.49 -10.70
C VAL A 139 10.85 -3.24 -12.01
N ASP A 140 9.84 -3.20 -12.86
CA ASP A 140 9.86 -3.84 -14.16
C ASP A 140 10.26 -2.81 -15.22
N LYS A 141 11.54 -2.78 -15.55
CA LYS A 141 12.09 -1.81 -16.49
C LYS A 141 11.66 -2.09 -17.94
N GLU A 142 11.43 -3.35 -18.29
CA GLU A 142 11.01 -3.73 -19.63
C GLU A 142 9.59 -3.22 -19.93
N ASN A 143 8.70 -3.34 -18.96
CA ASN A 143 7.31 -2.93 -19.07
C ASN A 143 7.04 -1.53 -18.52
N ASN A 144 8.05 -0.86 -18.01
CA ASN A 144 7.97 0.47 -17.41
C ASN A 144 6.91 0.53 -16.29
N LEU A 145 7.01 -0.38 -15.33
CA LEU A 145 6.08 -0.51 -14.20
C LEU A 145 6.82 -0.65 -12.88
N MET A 146 6.16 -0.21 -11.82
CA MET A 146 6.59 -0.44 -10.45
C MET A 146 5.43 -1.11 -9.71
N VAL A 147 5.72 -2.18 -8.99
CA VAL A 147 4.70 -2.97 -8.29
C VAL A 147 5.09 -3.14 -6.83
N LEU A 148 4.14 -2.89 -5.95
CA LEU A 148 4.25 -3.11 -4.51
C LEU A 148 3.12 -4.02 -4.06
N VAL A 149 3.46 -5.13 -3.39
CA VAL A 149 2.49 -6.10 -2.89
C VAL A 149 2.71 -6.30 -1.40
N SER A 150 1.63 -6.29 -0.65
CA SER A 150 1.62 -6.54 0.78
C SER A 150 0.54 -7.56 1.14
N ARG A 151 0.84 -8.42 2.09
CA ARG A 151 -0.08 -9.46 2.56
C ARG A 151 0.17 -9.81 4.01
N ALA A 152 -0.90 -9.92 4.79
CA ALA A 152 -0.82 -10.36 6.17
C ALA A 152 -0.21 -11.75 6.29
N VAL A 153 0.67 -11.90 7.27
CA VAL A 153 1.32 -13.16 7.62
C VAL A 153 1.37 -13.31 9.13
N GLU A 154 1.61 -14.52 9.60
CA GLU A 154 1.96 -14.78 10.99
C GLU A 154 3.48 -14.80 11.15
N HIS A 155 3.96 -14.24 12.25
CA HIS A 155 5.39 -14.27 12.57
C HIS A 155 5.58 -14.58 14.07
N PRO A 156 6.42 -15.55 14.43
CA PRO A 156 6.57 -16.01 15.81
C PRO A 156 7.16 -14.95 16.74
N SER A 157 7.94 -14.01 16.23
CA SER A 157 8.50 -12.93 17.06
C SER A 157 7.53 -11.78 17.34
N VAL A 158 6.35 -11.79 16.71
CA VAL A 158 5.32 -10.77 16.90
C VAL A 158 4.00 -11.45 17.25
N PRO A 159 3.85 -11.98 18.47
CA PRO A 159 2.59 -12.53 18.93
C PRO A 159 1.54 -11.44 19.09
N GLU A 160 0.29 -11.82 19.20
CA GLU A 160 -0.80 -10.89 19.49
C GLU A 160 -0.57 -10.18 20.82
N ASP A 161 -0.81 -8.89 20.82
CA ASP A 161 -0.72 -8.02 21.99
C ASP A 161 -2.14 -7.61 22.39
N PRO A 162 -2.52 -7.74 23.68
CA PRO A 162 -3.84 -7.35 24.16
C PRO A 162 -4.14 -5.85 24.02
N GLU A 163 -3.15 -5.01 23.81
CA GLU A 163 -3.33 -3.58 23.58
C GLU A 163 -3.85 -3.26 22.18
N TYR A 164 -3.70 -4.18 21.23
CA TYR A 164 -4.06 -3.99 19.84
C TYR A 164 -4.99 -5.08 19.36
N VAL A 165 -5.82 -4.75 18.37
CA VAL A 165 -6.57 -5.76 17.63
C VAL A 165 -5.76 -6.18 16.41
N ARG A 166 -5.36 -7.46 16.36
CA ARG A 166 -4.60 -8.01 15.25
C ARG A 166 -5.48 -8.19 14.01
N VAL A 167 -5.09 -7.55 12.91
CA VAL A 167 -5.71 -7.75 11.61
C VAL A 167 -5.02 -8.93 10.91
N ARG A 168 -5.74 -10.04 10.75
CA ARG A 168 -5.19 -11.30 10.23
C ARG A 168 -5.29 -11.46 8.73
N THR A 169 -6.18 -10.69 8.11
CA THR A 169 -6.42 -10.73 6.67
C THR A 169 -6.30 -9.33 6.10
N TYR A 170 -5.19 -9.07 5.48
CA TYR A 170 -4.86 -7.82 4.83
C TYR A 170 -4.13 -8.13 3.53
N GLU A 171 -4.57 -7.50 2.45
CA GLU A 171 -3.92 -7.57 1.16
C GLU A 171 -3.94 -6.19 0.51
N SER A 172 -2.83 -5.80 -0.05
CA SER A 172 -2.68 -4.55 -0.78
C SER A 172 -1.78 -4.74 -1.98
N GLN A 173 -2.13 -4.10 -3.08
CA GLN A 173 -1.34 -4.14 -4.30
C GLN A 173 -1.39 -2.77 -4.94
N MET A 174 -0.23 -2.21 -5.22
CA MET A 174 -0.12 -0.97 -5.95
C MET A 174 0.73 -1.18 -7.21
N VAL A 175 0.19 -0.74 -8.33
CA VAL A 175 0.92 -0.69 -9.59
C VAL A 175 1.05 0.75 -10.02
N ILE A 176 2.27 1.19 -10.32
CA ILE A 176 2.57 2.53 -10.78
C ILE A 176 3.05 2.45 -12.22
N ARG A 177 2.41 3.20 -13.09
CA ARG A 177 2.76 3.31 -14.50
C ARG A 177 3.24 4.73 -14.81
N PRO A 178 4.55 4.92 -15.03
CA PRO A 178 5.05 6.22 -15.46
C PRO A 178 4.43 6.68 -16.79
N HIS A 179 4.18 7.98 -16.92
CA HIS A 179 3.79 8.53 -18.22
C HIS A 179 4.96 8.53 -19.22
N LYS A 180 6.17 8.70 -18.71
CA LYS A 180 7.41 8.68 -19.48
C LYS A 180 8.46 7.79 -18.86
N THR A 181 9.25 8.32 -17.94
CA THR A 181 10.30 7.60 -17.22
C THR A 181 10.03 7.60 -15.71
N PHE A 182 10.79 6.81 -14.97
CA PHE A 182 10.70 6.80 -13.50
C PHE A 182 11.12 8.13 -12.85
N ASP A 183 11.89 8.94 -13.56
CA ASP A 183 12.48 10.16 -13.05
C ASP A 183 11.83 11.45 -13.56
N GLU A 184 10.87 11.34 -14.45
CA GLU A 184 10.08 12.46 -14.93
C GLU A 184 8.72 12.52 -14.27
N ASN A 185 8.22 13.73 -14.03
CA ASN A 185 6.89 13.91 -13.45
C ASN A 185 5.80 13.25 -14.29
N GLY A 186 4.88 12.64 -13.62
CA GLY A 186 3.69 12.06 -14.23
C GLY A 186 3.65 10.55 -14.19
N PHE A 187 2.57 10.04 -13.60
CA PHE A 187 2.26 8.61 -13.55
C PHE A 187 0.79 8.40 -13.26
N ASP A 188 0.36 7.19 -13.55
CA ASP A 188 -0.91 6.64 -13.08
C ASP A 188 -0.62 5.53 -12.08
N TYR A 189 -1.49 5.35 -11.10
CA TYR A 189 -1.40 4.23 -10.17
C TYR A 189 -2.75 3.55 -9.98
N LEU A 190 -2.69 2.26 -9.73
CA LEU A 190 -3.83 1.44 -9.35
C LEU A 190 -3.51 0.79 -8.01
N LEU A 191 -4.32 1.08 -7.01
CA LEU A 191 -4.24 0.48 -5.68
C LEU A 191 -5.46 -0.41 -5.48
N THR A 192 -5.23 -1.66 -5.12
CA THR A 192 -6.28 -2.58 -4.67
C THR A 192 -6.00 -2.94 -3.23
N TYR A 193 -6.98 -2.77 -2.38
CA TYR A 193 -6.86 -2.96 -0.94
C TYR A 193 -8.05 -3.74 -0.40
N SER A 194 -7.79 -4.72 0.43
CA SER A 194 -8.80 -5.40 1.21
C SER A 194 -8.29 -5.72 2.60
N ASP A 195 -9.16 -5.55 3.57
CA ASP A 195 -8.92 -5.83 4.97
C ASP A 195 -10.16 -6.51 5.52
N ASN A 196 -9.99 -7.67 6.13
CA ASN A 196 -11.07 -8.37 6.82
C ASN A 196 -10.66 -8.55 8.29
N PRO A 197 -10.86 -7.53 9.13
CA PRO A 197 -10.70 -7.71 10.55
C PRO A 197 -11.75 -8.74 11.02
N GLN A 198 -11.31 -9.85 11.55
CA GLN A 198 -12.18 -10.95 12.02
C GLN A 198 -13.04 -10.57 13.22
N THR A 199 -12.89 -9.36 13.71
CA THR A 199 -13.71 -8.76 14.75
C THR A 199 -14.80 -7.90 14.12
N VAL A 200 -15.90 -7.71 14.85
CA VAL A 200 -16.97 -6.82 14.40
C VAL A 200 -16.39 -5.44 14.08
N PHE A 201 -16.42 -5.10 12.81
CA PHE A 201 -15.96 -3.79 12.33
C PHE A 201 -17.20 -2.90 12.20
N PRO A 202 -17.39 -1.92 13.09
CA PRO A 202 -18.59 -1.11 13.08
C PRO A 202 -18.78 -0.37 11.76
N ARG A 203 -20.02 -0.21 11.33
CA ARG A 203 -20.36 0.49 10.08
C ARG A 203 -19.80 1.91 10.02
N TYR A 204 -19.74 2.62 11.16
CA TYR A 204 -19.18 3.96 11.17
C TYR A 204 -17.68 4.00 10.83
N CYS A 205 -16.95 2.93 11.14
CA CYS A 205 -15.55 2.83 10.74
C CYS A 205 -15.40 2.61 9.26
N VAL A 206 -16.27 1.81 8.64
CA VAL A 206 -16.31 1.65 7.19
C VAL A 206 -16.63 3.00 6.54
N SER A 207 -17.60 3.73 7.05
CA SER A 207 -17.95 5.06 6.56
C SER A 207 -16.80 6.05 6.72
N TRP A 208 -16.10 6.01 7.86
CA TRP A 208 -14.93 6.86 8.09
C TRP A 208 -13.79 6.55 7.12
N MET A 209 -13.51 5.29 6.85
CA MET A 209 -12.48 4.90 5.88
C MET A 209 -12.73 5.50 4.50
N VAL A 210 -13.98 5.47 4.06
CA VAL A 210 -14.37 5.98 2.75
C VAL A 210 -14.39 7.50 2.71
N SER A 211 -14.96 8.15 3.74
CA SER A 211 -15.15 9.60 3.74
C SER A 211 -13.91 10.40 4.12
N SER A 212 -13.05 9.85 4.96
CA SER A 212 -11.89 10.56 5.53
C SER A 212 -10.60 9.77 5.45
N GLY A 213 -10.60 8.53 5.92
CA GLY A 213 -9.37 7.77 6.10
C GLY A 213 -8.54 7.59 4.83
N MET A 214 -9.16 7.06 3.80
CA MET A 214 -8.47 6.79 2.53
C MET A 214 -8.17 8.08 1.73
N PRO A 215 -9.11 9.02 1.58
CA PRO A 215 -8.79 10.29 0.94
C PRO A 215 -7.68 11.07 1.62
N ASP A 216 -7.69 11.16 2.94
CA ASP A 216 -6.66 11.86 3.70
C ASP A 216 -5.30 11.19 3.56
N PHE A 217 -5.26 9.87 3.58
CA PHE A 217 -4.04 9.12 3.35
C PHE A 217 -3.43 9.42 1.98
N LEU A 218 -4.21 9.38 0.93
CA LEU A 218 -3.74 9.65 -0.43
C LEU A 218 -3.23 11.09 -0.59
N GLU A 219 -3.90 12.06 0.01
CA GLU A 219 -3.45 13.45 0.02
C GLU A 219 -2.14 13.63 0.80
N LYS A 220 -2.00 12.99 1.95
CA LYS A 220 -0.77 13.02 2.75
C LYS A 220 0.39 12.36 2.03
N LEU A 221 0.15 11.24 1.37
CA LEU A 221 1.15 10.55 0.55
C LEU A 221 1.65 11.45 -0.59
N HIS A 222 0.75 12.09 -1.30
CA HIS A 222 1.10 13.04 -2.35
C HIS A 222 1.92 14.23 -1.82
N THR A 223 1.49 14.82 -0.72
CA THR A 223 2.21 15.91 -0.06
C THR A 223 3.60 15.47 0.40
N ALA A 224 3.72 14.28 0.95
CA ALA A 224 5.00 13.73 1.37
C ALA A 224 5.96 13.52 0.19
N ALA A 225 5.45 13.04 -0.93
CA ALA A 225 6.23 12.88 -2.16
C ALA A 225 6.71 14.23 -2.71
N LEU A 226 5.86 15.25 -2.70
CA LEU A 226 6.23 16.60 -3.08
C LEU A 226 7.30 17.19 -2.17
N LYS A 227 7.19 17.01 -0.87
CA LYS A 227 8.19 17.49 0.10
C LYS A 227 9.52 16.79 -0.09
N ALA A 228 9.52 15.49 -0.26
CA ALA A 228 10.73 14.70 -0.51
C ALA A 228 11.47 15.19 -1.77
N LYS A 229 10.73 15.55 -2.80
CA LYS A 229 11.28 16.06 -4.05
C LYS A 229 11.89 17.46 -3.90
N LYS A 230 11.20 18.36 -3.19
CA LYS A 230 11.56 19.79 -3.11
C LYS A 230 12.58 20.12 -2.03
N MET A 231 12.58 19.37 -0.93
CA MET A 231 13.35 19.69 0.28
C MET A 231 14.58 18.81 0.46
N GLU A 232 14.97 18.04 -0.56
CA GLU A 232 16.11 17.12 -0.51
C GLU A 232 16.12 16.25 0.76
N ILE A 233 14.94 15.84 1.18
CA ILE A 233 14.78 14.92 2.31
C ILE A 233 15.40 13.59 1.93
N GLU A 234 16.27 13.07 2.78
CA GLU A 234 16.87 11.75 2.58
C GLU A 234 15.82 10.64 2.69
N VAL A 235 15.37 10.21 1.52
CA VAL A 235 14.54 9.02 1.36
C VAL A 235 15.37 8.00 0.61
N ARG A 236 15.42 6.78 1.15
CA ARG A 236 16.17 5.70 0.51
C ARG A 236 15.68 5.46 -0.91
N ASP A 237 16.61 5.33 -1.84
CA ASP A 237 16.30 5.05 -3.24
C ASP A 237 16.17 3.54 -3.47
N TYR A 238 14.93 3.06 -3.52
CA TYR A 238 14.61 1.65 -3.71
C TYR A 238 14.74 1.18 -5.17
N LEU A 239 14.75 2.08 -6.14
CA LEU A 239 14.90 1.72 -7.55
C LEU A 239 16.34 1.42 -7.93
N SER A 240 17.27 2.16 -7.35
CA SER A 240 18.71 2.00 -7.57
C SER A 240 19.36 1.05 -6.57
N ALA A 241 18.66 0.75 -5.46
CA ALA A 241 19.12 -0.24 -4.53
C ALA A 241 19.21 -1.57 -5.26
N LYS A 242 20.43 -2.07 -5.45
CA LYS A 242 20.61 -3.46 -5.85
C LYS A 242 19.86 -4.32 -4.84
N PRO A 243 19.14 -5.38 -5.28
CA PRO A 243 18.68 -6.37 -4.34
C PRO A 243 19.88 -6.68 -3.44
N LEU A 244 19.67 -6.63 -2.12
CA LEU A 244 20.73 -6.81 -1.14
C LEU A 244 21.51 -8.06 -1.52
N GLU A 245 22.58 -7.85 -2.27
CA GLU A 245 23.50 -8.93 -2.57
C GLU A 245 24.01 -9.45 -1.25
N SER A 246 24.14 -10.72 -1.18
CA SER A 246 24.53 -11.56 -0.06
C SER A 246 25.84 -11.20 0.66
N GLY A 247 26.21 -9.97 0.68
CA GLY A 247 27.27 -9.41 1.50
C GLY A 247 26.85 -9.36 2.96
N GLY A 248 26.59 -10.50 3.50
CA GLY A 248 25.94 -10.86 4.75
C GLY A 248 26.25 -10.13 6.04
N GLY A 249 27.09 -9.13 6.07
CA GLY A 249 27.43 -8.43 7.31
C GLY A 249 26.52 -7.23 7.61
N GLU A 250 26.23 -6.46 6.62
CA GLU A 250 25.49 -5.20 6.79
C GLU A 250 23.98 -5.41 7.00
N GLY A 251 23.40 -6.43 6.38
CA GLY A 251 22.00 -6.77 6.56
C GLY A 251 21.66 -7.21 7.99
N LYS A 252 22.57 -7.91 8.66
CA LYS A 252 22.40 -8.32 10.06
C LYS A 252 22.50 -7.15 11.02
N ALA A 253 23.38 -6.21 10.77
CA ALA A 253 23.53 -5.02 11.59
C ALA A 253 22.31 -4.08 11.49
N SER A 254 21.72 -3.96 10.31
CA SER A 254 20.52 -3.14 10.14
C SER A 254 19.26 -3.77 10.77
N MET A 255 19.15 -5.08 10.81
CA MET A 255 18.08 -5.79 11.51
C MET A 255 18.20 -5.67 13.03
N ALA A 256 19.40 -5.80 13.58
CA ALA A 256 19.63 -5.60 15.00
C ALA A 256 19.29 -4.16 15.43
N ALA A 257 19.60 -3.18 14.61
CA ALA A 257 19.25 -1.78 14.87
C ALA A 257 17.74 -1.52 14.81
N ALA A 258 17.00 -2.24 13.97
CA ALA A 258 15.55 -2.15 13.90
C ALA A 258 14.85 -2.72 15.13
N GLU A 259 15.39 -3.79 15.72
CA GLU A 259 14.85 -4.41 16.94
C GLU A 259 14.95 -3.49 18.17
N HIS A 260 15.96 -2.64 18.23
CA HIS A 260 16.15 -1.72 19.35
C HIS A 260 15.36 -0.41 19.27
N LYS A 261 14.69 -0.15 18.16
CA LYS A 261 13.95 1.09 17.94
C LYS A 261 12.46 0.97 18.12
N GLY A 262 11.99 -0.10 18.72
CA GLY A 262 10.58 -0.35 18.97
C GLY A 262 9.90 0.66 19.91
N ASP A 263 10.65 1.54 20.52
CA ASP A 263 10.15 2.58 21.42
C ASP A 263 9.86 3.92 20.71
N GLY A 264 9.70 3.87 19.41
CA GLY A 264 9.38 5.06 18.63
C GLY A 264 8.12 5.77 19.12
N SER A 265 8.20 7.07 19.17
CA SER A 265 7.12 7.93 19.60
C SER A 265 5.78 7.61 18.95
N CYS A 266 4.77 7.43 19.75
CA CYS A 266 3.41 7.23 19.28
C CYS A 266 2.91 8.43 18.50
N SER A 267 2.56 8.19 17.26
CA SER A 267 1.85 9.17 16.45
C SER A 267 0.53 8.55 15.99
N PRO A 268 -0.52 9.33 15.87
CA PRO A 268 -1.80 8.84 15.34
C PRO A 268 -1.65 8.30 13.91
N ALA A 269 -2.23 7.17 13.64
CA ALA A 269 -2.02 6.45 12.40
C ALA A 269 -3.25 6.30 11.55
N GLN A 270 -3.09 6.23 10.25
CA GLN A 270 -4.11 5.84 9.30
C GLN A 270 -3.93 4.44 8.79
N LEU A 271 -4.96 3.93 8.20
CA LEU A 271 -4.89 2.68 7.51
C LEU A 271 -3.84 2.75 6.39
N GLU A 272 -3.07 1.71 6.32
CA GLU A 272 -2.18 1.46 5.21
C GLU A 272 -2.99 0.97 4.02
N TYR A 273 -2.88 1.64 2.91
CA TYR A 273 -3.57 1.26 1.69
C TYR A 273 -2.63 0.88 0.55
N ALA A 274 -1.35 0.90 0.81
CA ALA A 274 -0.35 0.47 -0.16
C ALA A 274 0.57 -0.61 0.37
#